data_d54206941a88d05d2037adca3185d372
#
_entry.id   d54206941a88d05d2037adca3185d372
#
_cell.length_a   1.000
_cell.length_b   1.000
_cell.length_c   1.000
_cell.angle_alpha   90.00
_cell.angle_beta   90.00
_cell.angle_gamma   90.00
#
_symmetry.space_group_name_H-M   'P 1'
#
loop_
_entity.id
_entity.type
_entity.pdbx_description
1 polymer ?
#
loop_
_entity_poly.entity_id
_entity_poly.type
_entity_poly.pdbx_seq_one_letter_code
_entity_poly.pdbx_strand_id
1 'polypeptide(L)'
;MITRPLPLWLDIALSAVVLCGAVIAFMGSFGLLRLKSYFERVHAPSIIATMGCWCIMHAALVYFSVQERFLALHVLLIALFIAIAVPVTNIFLFRAALFRARRHGEPAPPSLSRITDGSAERDF
;
A
#
# COMPACT_ATOMS: atom_id res chain seq x y z
N MET A 1 1.78 34.28 -4.89
CA MET A 1 1.68 33.00 -5.64
C MET A 1 0.48 33.13 -6.58
N ILE A 2 0.73 33.27 -7.87
CA ILE A 2 -0.36 33.34 -8.87
C ILE A 2 -0.70 31.90 -9.22
N THR A 3 -1.65 31.33 -8.52
CA THR A 3 -2.21 30.02 -8.87
C THR A 3 -2.91 30.17 -10.19
N ARG A 4 -2.40 29.51 -11.23
CA ARG A 4 -3.08 29.50 -12.53
C ARG A 4 -4.35 28.69 -12.40
N PRO A 5 -5.49 29.21 -12.88
CA PRO A 5 -6.71 28.42 -12.91
C PRO A 5 -6.48 27.22 -13.84
N LEU A 6 -6.59 26.02 -13.28
CA LEU A 6 -6.61 24.79 -14.05
C LEU A 6 -7.85 24.78 -14.94
N PRO A 7 -7.80 24.22 -16.15
CA PRO A 7 -9.02 23.99 -16.92
C PRO A 7 -9.97 23.11 -16.10
N LEU A 8 -11.24 23.50 -16.05
CA LEU A 8 -12.27 22.91 -15.21
C LEU A 8 -12.32 21.37 -15.30
N TRP A 9 -12.17 20.82 -16.51
CA TRP A 9 -12.18 19.37 -16.74
C TRP A 9 -11.00 18.66 -16.06
N LEU A 10 -9.81 19.29 -16.01
CA LEU A 10 -8.64 18.72 -15.36
C LEU A 10 -8.77 18.75 -13.83
N ASP A 11 -9.33 19.84 -13.30
CA ASP A 11 -9.59 19.97 -11.86
C ASP A 11 -10.60 18.93 -11.38
N ILE A 12 -11.67 18.73 -12.14
CA ILE A 12 -12.66 17.67 -11.85
C ILE A 12 -12.02 16.27 -11.92
N ALA A 13 -11.21 16.00 -12.95
CA ALA A 13 -10.56 14.71 -13.11
C ALA A 13 -9.57 14.42 -11.97
N LEU A 14 -8.74 15.38 -11.58
CA LEU A 14 -7.80 15.24 -10.47
C LEU A 14 -8.52 15.05 -9.14
N SER A 15 -9.58 15.82 -8.90
CA SER A 15 -10.40 15.68 -7.69
C SER A 15 -11.05 14.29 -7.59
N ALA A 16 -11.52 13.75 -8.70
CA ALA A 16 -12.09 12.41 -8.76
C ALA A 16 -11.04 11.33 -8.44
N VAL A 17 -9.80 11.46 -8.96
CA VAL A 17 -8.71 10.53 -8.69
C VAL A 17 -8.28 10.59 -7.23
N VAL A 18 -8.17 11.77 -6.63
CA VAL A 18 -7.86 11.95 -5.21
C VAL A 18 -8.95 11.34 -4.35
N LEU A 19 -10.22 11.58 -4.67
CA LEU A 19 -11.35 11.02 -3.95
C LEU A 19 -11.37 9.49 -4.02
N CYS A 20 -11.08 8.92 -5.19
CA CYS A 20 -10.95 7.48 -5.36
C CYS A 20 -9.82 6.91 -4.48
N GLY A 21 -8.66 7.54 -4.47
CA GLY A 21 -7.55 7.17 -3.60
C GLY A 21 -7.91 7.23 -2.11
N ALA A 22 -8.62 8.27 -1.69
CA ALA A 22 -9.10 8.43 -0.31
C ALA A 22 -10.11 7.34 0.09
N VAL A 23 -11.04 6.97 -0.80
CA VAL A 23 -12.00 5.88 -0.57
C VAL A 23 -11.27 4.55 -0.42
N ILE A 24 -10.30 4.25 -1.29
CA ILE A 24 -9.49 3.03 -1.20
C ILE A 24 -8.73 2.99 0.13
N ALA A 25 -8.11 4.10 0.53
CA ALA A 25 -7.41 4.19 1.82
C ALA A 25 -8.35 3.98 3.01
N PHE A 26 -9.54 4.56 2.95
CA PHE A 26 -10.56 4.37 3.98
C PHE A 26 -11.03 2.91 4.07
N MET A 27 -11.33 2.29 2.93
CA MET A 27 -11.72 0.87 2.88
C MET A 27 -10.63 -0.05 3.40
N GLY A 28 -9.36 0.22 3.05
CA GLY A 28 -8.23 -0.54 3.56
C GLY A 28 -8.04 -0.37 5.08
N SER A 29 -8.21 0.84 5.61
CA SER A 29 -8.17 1.11 7.06
C SER A 29 -9.31 0.39 7.79
N PHE A 30 -10.50 0.37 7.23
CA PHE A 30 -11.64 -0.37 7.77
C PHE A 30 -11.39 -1.88 7.75
N GLY A 31 -10.72 -2.39 6.71
CA GLY A 31 -10.29 -3.79 6.63
C GLY A 31 -9.39 -4.21 7.80
N LEU A 32 -8.48 -3.33 8.24
CA LEU A 32 -7.62 -3.59 9.40
C LEU A 32 -8.41 -3.82 10.69
N LEU A 33 -9.53 -3.14 10.86
CA LEU A 33 -10.38 -3.28 12.06
C LEU A 33 -11.22 -4.56 12.02
N ARG A 34 -11.62 -5.01 10.84
CA ARG A 34 -12.56 -6.11 10.66
C ARG A 34 -11.89 -7.49 10.55
N LEU A 35 -10.67 -7.57 10.05
CA LEU A 35 -9.97 -8.83 9.87
C LEU A 35 -9.44 -9.35 11.21
N LYS A 36 -9.69 -10.64 11.50
CA LYS A 36 -9.36 -11.26 12.78
C LYS A 36 -7.91 -11.74 12.87
N SER A 37 -7.37 -12.26 11.75
CA SER A 37 -6.01 -12.81 11.69
C SER A 37 -4.98 -11.74 11.33
N TYR A 38 -3.80 -11.80 11.96
CA TYR A 38 -2.67 -10.93 11.63
C TYR A 38 -2.24 -11.07 10.16
N PHE A 39 -2.19 -12.29 9.66
CA PHE A 39 -1.78 -12.57 8.27
C PHE A 39 -2.76 -12.03 7.23
N GLU A 40 -4.04 -12.03 7.54
CA GLU A 40 -5.06 -11.37 6.71
C GLU A 40 -4.95 -9.84 6.77
N ARG A 41 -4.63 -9.28 7.94
CA ARG A 41 -4.47 -7.84 8.13
C ARG A 41 -3.30 -7.25 7.34
N VAL A 42 -2.23 -8.00 7.12
CA VAL A 42 -1.05 -7.50 6.37
C VAL A 42 -1.40 -7.16 4.92
N HIS A 43 -2.44 -7.76 4.36
CA HIS A 43 -2.88 -7.48 2.99
C HIS A 43 -3.51 -6.08 2.83
N ALA A 44 -4.23 -5.59 3.84
CA ALA A 44 -4.91 -4.30 3.80
C ALA A 44 -3.93 -3.10 3.68
N PRO A 45 -2.82 -2.99 4.46
CA PRO A 45 -1.83 -1.93 4.27
C PRO A 45 -1.18 -1.94 2.88
N SER A 46 -1.00 -3.12 2.28
CA SER A 46 -0.45 -3.24 0.94
C SER A 46 -1.34 -2.58 -0.11
N ILE A 47 -2.66 -2.77 -0.02
CA ILE A 47 -3.63 -2.13 -0.92
C ILE A 47 -3.64 -0.61 -0.72
N ILE A 48 -3.63 -0.13 0.53
CA ILE A 48 -3.58 1.31 0.84
C ILE A 48 -2.31 1.92 0.25
N ALA A 49 -1.15 1.30 0.50
CA ALA A 49 0.14 1.82 0.08
C ALA A 49 0.32 1.79 -1.45
N THR A 50 -0.22 0.78 -2.12
CA THR A 50 -0.09 0.67 -3.58
C THR A 50 -1.15 1.50 -4.31
N MET A 51 -2.42 1.16 -4.18
CA MET A 51 -3.48 1.79 -4.99
C MET A 51 -3.86 3.18 -4.47
N GLY A 52 -4.07 3.33 -3.15
CA GLY A 52 -4.48 4.61 -2.56
C GLY A 52 -3.40 5.67 -2.72
N CYS A 53 -2.17 5.33 -2.36
CA CYS A 53 -1.03 6.25 -2.46
C CYS A 53 -0.72 6.61 -3.92
N TRP A 54 -0.75 5.65 -4.85
CA TRP A 54 -0.51 5.89 -6.27
C TRP A 54 -1.54 6.85 -6.87
N CYS A 55 -2.82 6.71 -6.56
CA CYS A 55 -3.85 7.64 -7.04
C CYS A 55 -3.55 9.07 -6.59
N ILE A 56 -3.28 9.27 -5.30
CA ILE A 56 -3.01 10.59 -4.73
C ILE A 56 -1.71 11.17 -5.32
N MET A 57 -0.67 10.36 -5.45
CA MET A 57 0.62 10.79 -5.98
C MET A 57 0.53 11.23 -7.45
N HIS A 58 -0.19 10.47 -8.28
CA HIS A 58 -0.39 10.85 -9.69
C HIS A 58 -1.20 12.14 -9.82
N ALA A 59 -2.23 12.31 -9.02
CA ALA A 59 -3.01 13.55 -8.99
C ALA A 59 -2.12 14.74 -8.58
N ALA A 60 -1.31 14.57 -7.53
CA ALA A 60 -0.37 15.61 -7.08
C ALA A 60 0.70 15.92 -8.14
N LEU A 61 1.28 14.90 -8.78
CA LEU A 61 2.27 15.08 -9.84
C LEU A 61 1.71 15.91 -11.00
N VAL A 62 0.52 15.57 -11.47
CA VAL A 62 -0.13 16.32 -12.56
C VAL A 62 -0.47 17.74 -12.11
N TYR A 63 -1.04 17.90 -10.93
CA TYR A 63 -1.39 19.22 -10.40
C TYR A 63 -0.17 20.15 -10.34
N PHE A 64 0.90 19.73 -9.67
CA PHE A 64 2.10 20.53 -9.52
C PHE A 64 2.84 20.74 -10.84
N SER A 65 2.86 19.76 -11.74
CA SER A 65 3.49 19.90 -13.05
C SER A 65 2.81 20.97 -13.91
N VAL A 66 1.49 21.09 -13.82
CA VAL A 66 0.73 22.14 -14.53
C VAL A 66 0.94 23.49 -13.89
N GLN A 67 1.00 23.56 -12.56
CA GLN A 67 1.21 24.82 -11.82
C GLN A 67 2.61 25.41 -12.05
N GLU A 68 3.65 24.59 -11.99
CA GLU A 68 5.04 25.03 -12.03
C GLU A 68 5.64 25.06 -13.44
N ARG A 69 4.94 24.52 -14.44
CA ARG A 69 5.46 24.29 -15.82
C ARG A 69 6.70 23.41 -15.91
N PHE A 70 7.08 22.76 -14.81
CA PHE A 70 8.18 21.80 -14.75
C PHE A 70 7.66 20.50 -14.13
N LEU A 71 8.26 19.40 -14.53
CA LEU A 71 7.99 18.12 -13.86
C LEU A 71 8.30 18.27 -12.35
N ALA A 72 7.29 18.05 -11.53
CA ALA A 72 7.44 18.12 -10.07
C ALA A 72 8.27 16.91 -9.58
N LEU A 73 9.57 16.95 -9.85
CA LEU A 73 10.51 15.85 -9.62
C LEU A 73 10.55 15.42 -8.14
N HIS A 74 10.32 16.36 -7.23
CA HIS A 74 10.22 16.07 -5.80
C HIS A 74 9.07 15.13 -5.46
N VAL A 75 7.91 15.25 -6.14
CA VAL A 75 6.77 14.34 -5.96
C VAL A 75 7.12 12.94 -6.46
N LEU A 76 7.84 12.86 -7.58
CA LEU A 76 8.32 11.57 -8.12
C LEU A 76 9.31 10.89 -7.18
N LEU A 77 10.22 11.65 -6.57
CA LEU A 77 11.17 11.12 -5.57
C LEU A 77 10.45 10.58 -4.33
N ILE A 78 9.43 11.27 -3.86
CA ILE A 78 8.59 10.80 -2.74
C ILE A 78 7.91 9.48 -3.12
N ALA A 79 7.32 9.41 -4.33
CA ALA A 79 6.68 8.21 -4.85
C ALA A 79 7.65 7.02 -4.89
N LEU A 80 8.85 7.24 -5.44
CA LEU A 80 9.90 6.23 -5.54
C LEU A 80 10.33 5.74 -4.15
N PHE A 81 10.52 6.66 -3.21
CA PHE A 81 10.89 6.31 -1.84
C PHE A 81 9.82 5.45 -1.16
N ILE A 82 8.55 5.83 -1.26
CA ILE A 82 7.43 5.06 -0.70
C ILE A 82 7.33 3.68 -1.38
N ALA A 83 7.47 3.63 -2.71
CA ALA A 83 7.40 2.38 -3.46
C ALA A 83 8.45 1.35 -3.04
N ILE A 84 9.62 1.80 -2.58
CA ILE A 84 10.69 0.93 -2.07
C ILE A 84 10.53 0.65 -0.58
N ALA A 85 10.24 1.68 0.23
CA ALA A 85 10.19 1.56 1.68
C ALA A 85 9.04 0.67 2.17
N VAL A 86 7.86 0.75 1.56
CA VAL A 86 6.68 0.00 2.00
C VAL A 86 6.87 -1.51 1.86
N PRO A 87 7.27 -2.09 0.71
CA PRO A 87 7.46 -3.53 0.59
C PRO A 87 8.59 -4.05 1.48
N VAL A 88 9.67 -3.27 1.63
CA VAL A 88 10.78 -3.66 2.53
C VAL A 88 10.30 -3.75 3.98
N THR A 89 9.58 -2.75 4.46
CA THR A 89 9.02 -2.73 5.81
C THR A 89 8.05 -3.90 6.02
N ASN A 90 7.18 -4.18 5.06
CA ASN A 90 6.22 -5.28 5.14
C ASN A 90 6.91 -6.65 5.23
N ILE A 91 8.00 -6.87 4.48
CA ILE A 91 8.78 -8.11 4.55
C ILE A 91 9.36 -8.30 5.96
N PHE A 92 9.94 -7.27 6.55
CA PHE A 92 10.49 -7.37 7.91
C PHE A 92 9.42 -7.61 8.96
N LEU A 93 8.29 -6.90 8.88
CA LEU A 93 7.16 -7.10 9.81
C LEU A 93 6.58 -8.51 9.69
N PHE A 94 6.42 -9.01 8.47
CA PHE A 94 5.91 -10.35 8.23
C PHE A 94 6.85 -11.42 8.78
N ARG A 95 8.17 -11.28 8.55
CA ARG A 95 9.16 -12.19 9.14
C ARG A 95 9.14 -12.17 10.67
N ALA A 96 9.09 -10.98 11.28
CA ALA A 96 9.01 -10.85 12.72
C ALA A 96 7.75 -11.52 13.30
N ALA A 97 6.61 -11.34 12.63
CA ALA A 97 5.35 -11.97 13.04
C ALA A 97 5.40 -13.50 12.92
N LEU A 98 6.00 -14.04 11.83
CA LEU A 98 6.20 -15.48 11.66
C LEU A 98 7.08 -16.07 12.76
N PHE A 99 8.18 -15.42 13.10
CA PHE A 99 9.04 -15.87 14.20
C PHE A 99 8.31 -15.87 15.53
N ARG A 100 7.51 -14.84 15.80
CA ARG A 100 6.72 -14.75 17.02
C ARG A 100 5.65 -15.84 17.09
N ALA A 101 4.87 -16.03 16.03
CA ALA A 101 3.84 -17.05 15.95
C ALA A 101 4.41 -18.47 16.19
N ARG A 102 5.54 -18.78 15.56
CA ARG A 102 6.22 -20.07 15.75
C ARG A 102 6.72 -20.29 17.18
N ARG A 103 7.20 -19.24 17.85
CA ARG A 103 7.63 -19.33 19.27
C ARG A 103 6.48 -19.58 20.22
N HIS A 104 5.30 -19.06 19.93
CA HIS A 104 4.13 -19.18 20.79
C HIS A 104 3.21 -20.34 20.39
N GLY A 105 3.56 -21.12 19.37
CA GLY A 105 2.73 -22.22 18.88
C GLY A 105 1.40 -21.77 18.25
N GLU A 106 1.34 -20.51 17.80
CA GLU A 106 0.17 -19.99 17.10
C GLU A 106 0.11 -20.50 15.66
N PRO A 107 -1.09 -20.59 15.03
CA PRO A 107 -1.24 -21.02 13.66
C PRO A 107 -0.47 -20.07 12.73
N ALA A 108 0.60 -20.56 12.12
CA ALA A 108 1.44 -19.86 11.18
C ALA A 108 1.49 -20.63 9.86
N PRO A 109 1.66 -19.93 8.71
CA PRO A 109 1.82 -20.60 7.43
C PRO A 109 2.95 -21.62 7.46
N PRO A 110 2.80 -22.80 6.82
CA PRO A 110 3.82 -23.82 6.78
C PRO A 110 5.12 -23.29 6.15
N SER A 111 6.26 -23.77 6.64
CA SER A 111 7.55 -23.42 6.03
C SER A 111 7.69 -24.12 4.68
N LEU A 112 8.36 -23.48 3.72
CA LEU A 112 8.64 -24.07 2.40
C LEU A 112 9.36 -25.41 2.50
N SER A 113 10.23 -25.58 3.49
CA SER A 113 10.91 -26.87 3.76
C SER A 113 9.93 -27.99 4.11
N ARG A 114 8.84 -27.71 4.81
CA ARG A 114 7.81 -28.70 5.10
C ARG A 114 7.00 -29.12 3.88
N ILE A 115 6.80 -28.20 2.95
CA ILE A 115 6.07 -28.47 1.71
C ILE A 115 6.91 -29.39 0.81
N THR A 116 8.23 -29.19 0.76
CA THR A 116 9.14 -30.03 -0.05
C THR A 116 9.33 -31.44 0.53
N ASP A 117 9.20 -31.60 1.84
CA ASP A 117 9.37 -32.92 2.48
C ASP A 117 8.11 -33.78 2.47
N GLY A 118 7.00 -33.33 1.86
CA GLY A 118 5.74 -34.07 1.82
C GLY A 118 5.10 -34.35 3.19
N SER A 119 5.62 -33.73 4.25
CA SER A 119 5.12 -33.90 5.61
C SER A 119 3.85 -33.09 5.88
N ALA A 120 3.54 -32.13 5.00
CA ALA A 120 2.32 -31.32 5.12
C ALA A 120 1.02 -32.09 4.78
N GLU A 121 1.13 -33.24 4.12
CA GLU A 121 -0.03 -34.06 3.70
C GLU A 121 -0.51 -35.03 4.79
N ARG A 122 0.19 -35.11 5.92
CA ARG A 122 -0.13 -36.07 7.00
C ARG A 122 -0.88 -35.44 8.19
N ASP A 123 -1.11 -34.13 8.17
CA ASP A 123 -1.75 -33.42 9.28
C ASP A 123 -3.18 -32.93 8.94
N PHE A 124 -3.81 -33.57 7.93
CA PHE A 124 -5.23 -33.39 7.59
C PHE A 124 -6.06 -34.62 7.96
#